data_45d613f69df6bc995feb0b30bdca17cd
#
_entry.id   45d613f69df6bc995feb0b30bdca17cd
#
_cell.length_a   1.000
_cell.length_b   1.000
_cell.length_c   1.000
_cell.angle_alpha   90.00
_cell.angle_beta   90.00
_cell.angle_gamma   90.00
#
_symmetry.space_group_name_H-M   'P 1'
#
loop_
_entity.id
_entity.type
_entity.pdbx_description
1 polymer ?
#
loop_
_entity_poly.entity_id
_entity_poly.type
_entity_poly.pdbx_seq_one_letter_code
_entity_poly.pdbx_strand_id
1 'polypeptide(L)'
;MFESLSDRLGNALKGLKGKGKLTDADIDSTAREIRLALLDADVALPVVRSFIKRVKTRAKGAEVHAALNPAQQFVKIVNEELIEILGGEARKLNFSKNPPTVIMLAGLQGAGKTTLAGKLARYLANNGHTPMLVACDLQRPGAVSQLQIVGERTGVPVFAPNPGTSVGAGESPLGQTSGDPAEVARQSIEEARRKVHDVVIIDTAGRLGIDEELMGQARAIRDAVNPDEIFFVLDAMIGQDAVSTAEAFRDGVGFTGVV
;
A
#
# COMPACT_ATOMS: atom_id res chain seq x y z
N MET A 1 9.16 17.26 0.46
CA MET A 1 10.06 16.09 0.28
C MET A 1 10.18 15.68 -1.19
N PHE A 2 9.09 15.41 -1.91
CA PHE A 2 9.15 14.97 -3.33
C PHE A 2 9.62 16.06 -4.31
N GLU A 3 9.31 17.33 -4.08
CA GLU A 3 9.84 18.45 -4.90
C GLU A 3 11.36 18.51 -4.83
N SER A 4 11.96 18.37 -3.63
CA SER A 4 13.41 18.39 -3.46
C SER A 4 14.11 17.22 -4.17
N LEU A 5 13.51 16.02 -4.16
CA LEU A 5 14.02 14.84 -4.89
C LEU A 5 13.96 15.08 -6.40
N SER A 6 12.81 15.56 -6.89
CA SER A 6 12.61 15.86 -8.32
C SER A 6 13.63 16.89 -8.82
N ASP A 7 13.85 17.97 -8.06
CA ASP A 7 14.82 19.00 -8.39
C ASP A 7 16.26 18.48 -8.41
N ARG A 8 16.63 17.67 -7.42
CA ARG A 8 17.98 17.07 -7.36
C ARG A 8 18.22 16.09 -8.50
N LEU A 9 17.27 15.22 -8.80
CA LEU A 9 17.36 14.33 -9.96
C LEU A 9 17.42 15.13 -11.26
N GLY A 10 16.59 16.15 -11.40
CA GLY A 10 16.60 17.05 -12.55
C GLY A 10 17.95 17.76 -12.72
N ASN A 11 18.57 18.22 -11.62
CA ASN A 11 19.87 18.90 -11.65
C ASN A 11 21.01 17.92 -12.00
N ALA A 12 21.03 16.72 -11.43
CA ALA A 12 21.98 15.67 -11.79
C ALA A 12 21.95 15.36 -13.29
N LEU A 13 20.75 15.29 -13.86
CA LEU A 13 20.56 15.00 -15.29
C LEU A 13 20.86 16.20 -16.19
N LYS A 14 20.70 17.47 -15.72
CA LYS A 14 21.06 18.68 -16.48
C LYS A 14 22.54 18.74 -16.79
N GLY A 15 23.41 18.21 -15.92
CA GLY A 15 24.86 18.15 -16.13
C GLY A 15 25.30 17.35 -17.37
N LEU A 16 24.40 16.55 -17.92
CA LEU A 16 24.65 15.77 -19.14
C LEU A 16 24.20 16.48 -20.43
N LYS A 17 23.40 17.56 -20.33
CA LYS A 17 22.89 18.29 -21.50
C LYS A 17 24.04 18.88 -22.29
N GLY A 18 23.97 18.74 -23.62
CA GLY A 18 24.97 19.29 -24.55
C GLY A 18 26.23 18.44 -24.75
N LYS A 19 26.39 17.31 -24.03
CA LYS A 19 27.49 16.39 -24.27
C LYS A 19 27.18 15.49 -25.46
N GLY A 20 27.96 15.62 -26.53
CA GLY A 20 27.81 14.78 -27.73
C GLY A 20 28.19 13.31 -27.53
N LYS A 21 28.95 12.99 -26.46
CA LYS A 21 29.30 11.64 -26.04
C LYS A 21 29.41 11.63 -24.52
N LEU A 22 28.87 10.60 -23.88
CA LEU A 22 29.06 10.35 -22.45
C LEU A 22 30.25 9.43 -22.23
N THR A 23 31.13 9.82 -21.34
CA THR A 23 32.23 8.97 -20.86
C THR A 23 31.76 8.16 -19.66
N ASP A 24 32.49 7.07 -19.36
CA ASP A 24 32.25 6.30 -18.12
C ASP A 24 32.33 7.17 -16.87
N ALA A 25 33.23 8.18 -16.87
CA ALA A 25 33.36 9.13 -15.77
C ALA A 25 32.10 10.01 -15.62
N ASP A 26 31.46 10.44 -16.72
CA ASP A 26 30.22 11.19 -16.70
C ASP A 26 29.07 10.36 -16.13
N ILE A 27 28.97 9.09 -16.57
CA ILE A 27 27.97 8.14 -16.07
C ILE A 27 28.16 7.91 -14.57
N ASP A 28 29.40 7.66 -14.13
CA ASP A 28 29.73 7.40 -12.74
C ASP A 28 29.48 8.62 -11.83
N SER A 29 29.79 9.83 -12.31
CA SER A 29 29.52 11.08 -11.58
C SER A 29 28.01 11.32 -11.42
N THR A 30 27.25 11.25 -12.52
CA THR A 30 25.80 11.46 -12.47
C THR A 30 25.09 10.39 -11.63
N ALA A 31 25.49 9.14 -11.75
CA ALA A 31 24.96 8.05 -10.92
C ALA A 31 25.24 8.26 -9.41
N ARG A 32 26.38 8.90 -9.07
CA ARG A 32 26.69 9.28 -7.68
C ARG A 32 25.74 10.36 -7.16
N GLU A 33 25.47 11.38 -7.96
CA GLU A 33 24.52 12.46 -7.59
C GLU A 33 23.11 11.90 -7.42
N ILE A 34 22.64 11.04 -8.33
CA ILE A 34 21.35 10.37 -8.23
C ILE A 34 21.30 9.51 -6.96
N ARG A 35 22.37 8.77 -6.64
CA ARG A 35 22.46 7.98 -5.40
C ARG A 35 22.30 8.86 -4.17
N LEU A 36 22.97 9.99 -4.11
CA LEU A 36 22.87 10.90 -2.97
C LEU A 36 21.45 11.48 -2.87
N ALA A 37 20.83 11.88 -3.98
CA ALA A 37 19.46 12.36 -3.99
C ALA A 37 18.44 11.34 -3.45
N LEU A 38 18.60 10.07 -3.82
CA LEU A 38 17.74 8.99 -3.33
C LEU A 38 17.96 8.70 -1.84
N LEU A 39 19.20 8.71 -1.37
CA LEU A 39 19.51 8.52 0.07
C LEU A 39 18.99 9.67 0.92
N ASP A 40 19.12 10.91 0.45
CA ASP A 40 18.58 12.09 1.12
C ASP A 40 17.04 12.13 1.13
N ALA A 41 16.41 11.41 0.20
CA ALA A 41 14.97 11.16 0.19
C ALA A 41 14.55 9.91 1.01
N ASP A 42 15.48 9.40 1.83
CA ASP A 42 15.28 8.27 2.73
C ASP A 42 14.92 6.93 2.05
N VAL A 43 15.35 6.77 0.78
CA VAL A 43 15.20 5.49 0.07
C VAL A 43 16.17 4.45 0.67
N ALA A 44 15.68 3.26 0.95
CA ALA A 44 16.45 2.18 1.57
C ALA A 44 17.73 1.84 0.77
N LEU A 45 18.87 1.75 1.47
CA LEU A 45 20.19 1.56 0.87
C LEU A 45 20.31 0.35 -0.08
N PRO A 46 19.70 -0.82 0.19
CA PRO A 46 19.71 -1.95 -0.74
C PRO A 46 19.02 -1.62 -2.07
N VAL A 47 17.91 -0.90 -2.02
CA VAL A 47 17.15 -0.46 -3.21
C VAL A 47 18.01 0.50 -4.03
N VAL A 48 18.60 1.52 -3.39
CA VAL A 48 19.49 2.49 -4.05
C VAL A 48 20.68 1.80 -4.70
N ARG A 49 21.33 0.85 -4.02
CA ARG A 49 22.45 0.09 -4.57
C ARG A 49 22.08 -0.72 -5.81
N SER A 50 20.96 -1.42 -5.75
CA SER A 50 20.43 -2.21 -6.87
C SER A 50 20.12 -1.32 -8.07
N PHE A 51 19.40 -0.23 -7.84
CA PHE A 51 19.06 0.76 -8.87
C PHE A 51 20.30 1.33 -9.57
N ILE A 52 21.25 1.86 -8.80
CA ILE A 52 22.47 2.46 -9.35
C ILE A 52 23.28 1.43 -10.15
N LYS A 53 23.34 0.18 -9.67
CA LYS A 53 24.02 -0.90 -10.41
C LYS A 53 23.34 -1.14 -11.77
N ARG A 54 22.02 -1.25 -11.83
CA ARG A 54 21.29 -1.46 -13.08
C ARG A 54 21.43 -0.29 -14.04
N VAL A 55 21.26 0.96 -13.55
CA VAL A 55 21.46 2.16 -14.37
C VAL A 55 22.85 2.18 -14.99
N LYS A 56 23.92 1.95 -14.20
CA LYS A 56 25.29 1.93 -14.71
C LYS A 56 25.52 0.81 -15.74
N THR A 57 25.04 -0.39 -15.47
CA THR A 57 25.18 -1.53 -16.38
C THR A 57 24.52 -1.25 -17.71
N ARG A 58 23.29 -0.72 -17.69
CA ARG A 58 22.56 -0.38 -18.91
C ARG A 58 23.19 0.80 -19.67
N ALA A 59 23.61 1.84 -18.94
CA ALA A 59 24.23 3.02 -19.55
C ALA A 59 25.58 2.70 -20.22
N LYS A 60 26.40 1.83 -19.63
CA LYS A 60 27.68 1.40 -20.20
C LYS A 60 27.53 0.36 -21.32
N GLY A 61 26.48 -0.46 -21.28
CA GLY A 61 26.17 -1.48 -22.28
C GLY A 61 25.20 -1.02 -23.37
N ALA A 62 24.71 0.22 -23.31
CA ALA A 62 23.72 0.69 -24.24
C ALA A 62 24.28 0.86 -25.63
N GLU A 63 23.80 0.06 -26.57
CA GLU A 63 23.94 0.36 -27.98
C GLU A 63 23.26 1.72 -28.25
N VAL A 64 24.02 2.63 -28.85
CA VAL A 64 23.57 4.00 -29.13
C VAL A 64 22.41 3.91 -30.11
N HIS A 65 21.18 4.08 -29.66
CA HIS A 65 20.06 4.28 -30.57
C HIS A 65 20.31 5.53 -31.39
N ALA A 66 20.44 5.38 -32.68
CA ALA A 66 20.79 6.44 -33.63
C ALA A 66 19.86 7.69 -33.58
N ALA A 67 18.69 7.56 -32.97
CA ALA A 67 17.67 8.61 -32.85
C ALA A 67 17.75 9.44 -31.57
N LEU A 68 18.55 9.06 -30.56
CA LEU A 68 18.65 9.76 -29.29
C LEU A 68 20.10 10.21 -29.04
N ASN A 69 20.27 11.43 -28.51
CA ASN A 69 21.59 11.80 -28.01
C ASN A 69 21.90 11.04 -26.70
N PRO A 70 23.19 10.84 -26.36
CA PRO A 70 23.61 10.05 -25.20
C PRO A 70 22.99 10.50 -23.88
N ALA A 71 22.80 11.81 -23.68
CA ALA A 71 22.17 12.37 -22.49
C ALA A 71 20.68 11.96 -22.40
N GLN A 72 19.94 12.03 -23.50
CA GLN A 72 18.54 11.59 -23.57
C GLN A 72 18.41 10.09 -23.30
N GLN A 73 19.33 9.30 -23.82
CA GLN A 73 19.37 7.87 -23.59
C GLN A 73 19.61 7.55 -22.11
N PHE A 74 20.53 8.24 -21.45
CA PHE A 74 20.76 8.08 -20.02
C PHE A 74 19.51 8.44 -19.19
N VAL A 75 18.84 9.56 -19.50
CA VAL A 75 17.58 9.96 -18.88
C VAL A 75 16.51 8.89 -19.06
N LYS A 76 16.39 8.33 -20.27
CA LYS A 76 15.46 7.24 -20.56
C LYS A 76 15.74 6.01 -19.68
N ILE A 77 17.01 5.59 -19.59
CA ILE A 77 17.40 4.45 -18.73
C ILE A 77 17.03 4.71 -17.28
N VAL A 78 17.33 5.89 -16.74
CA VAL A 78 16.98 6.26 -15.36
C VAL A 78 15.46 6.19 -15.14
N ASN A 79 14.68 6.72 -16.08
CA ASN A 79 13.22 6.71 -16.00
C ASN A 79 12.65 5.29 -16.05
N GLU A 80 13.14 4.45 -16.93
CA GLU A 80 12.72 3.04 -17.03
C GLU A 80 13.05 2.25 -15.75
N GLU A 81 14.24 2.46 -15.19
CA GLU A 81 14.63 1.82 -13.93
C GLU A 81 13.80 2.32 -12.73
N LEU A 82 13.38 3.60 -12.71
CA LEU A 82 12.47 4.13 -11.71
C LEU A 82 11.07 3.49 -11.84
N ILE A 83 10.56 3.35 -13.07
CA ILE A 83 9.28 2.66 -13.31
C ILE A 83 9.35 1.22 -12.83
N GLU A 84 10.45 0.52 -13.11
CA GLU A 84 10.66 -0.87 -12.68
C GLU A 84 10.66 -1.01 -11.15
N ILE A 85 11.33 -0.09 -10.42
CA ILE A 85 11.31 -0.08 -8.95
C ILE A 85 9.90 0.16 -8.41
N LEU A 86 9.12 1.00 -9.06
CA LEU A 86 7.73 1.29 -8.68
C LEU A 86 6.76 0.17 -9.03
N GLY A 87 7.25 -0.96 -9.55
CA GLY A 87 6.45 -2.14 -9.84
C GLY A 87 6.05 -2.32 -11.31
N GLY A 88 6.57 -1.49 -12.22
CA GLY A 88 6.30 -1.57 -13.66
C GLY A 88 4.89 -1.16 -14.03
N GLU A 89 4.08 -2.07 -14.57
CA GLU A 89 2.71 -1.79 -14.96
C GLU A 89 1.74 -1.79 -13.77
N ALA A 90 0.77 -0.86 -13.79
CA ALA A 90 -0.27 -0.80 -12.77
C ALA A 90 -1.19 -2.04 -12.87
N ARG A 91 -1.21 -2.83 -11.81
CA ARG A 91 -2.12 -3.97 -11.69
C ARG A 91 -3.54 -3.48 -11.38
N LYS A 92 -4.53 -4.04 -12.05
CA LYS A 92 -5.94 -3.82 -11.73
C LYS A 92 -6.34 -4.65 -10.51
N LEU A 93 -7.42 -4.23 -9.83
CA LEU A 93 -8.06 -5.02 -8.79
C LEU A 93 -8.51 -6.36 -9.36
N ASN A 94 -8.28 -7.42 -8.60
CA ASN A 94 -8.76 -8.75 -8.96
C ASN A 94 -10.16 -8.95 -8.36
N PHE A 95 -11.18 -8.92 -9.22
CA PHE A 95 -12.56 -9.16 -8.78
C PHE A 95 -12.89 -10.65 -8.83
N SER A 96 -13.51 -11.13 -7.76
CA SER A 96 -13.97 -12.52 -7.65
C SER A 96 -15.03 -12.84 -8.69
N LYS A 97 -14.95 -14.03 -9.28
CA LYS A 97 -16.02 -14.55 -10.16
C LYS A 97 -17.28 -14.92 -9.38
N ASN A 98 -17.13 -15.13 -8.06
CA ASN A 98 -18.21 -15.47 -7.14
C ASN A 98 -18.33 -14.40 -6.06
N PRO A 99 -19.16 -13.36 -6.24
CA PRO A 99 -19.27 -12.25 -5.28
C PRO A 99 -19.64 -12.72 -3.87
N PRO A 100 -19.23 -11.97 -2.85
CA PRO A 100 -18.49 -10.71 -2.93
C PRO A 100 -16.98 -10.90 -3.15
N THR A 101 -16.33 -9.92 -3.83
CA THR A 101 -14.89 -9.73 -3.78
C THR A 101 -14.50 -9.24 -2.40
N VAL A 102 -13.56 -9.90 -1.75
CA VAL A 102 -13.13 -9.55 -0.40
C VAL A 102 -11.77 -8.84 -0.45
N ILE A 103 -11.74 -7.60 0.04
CA ILE A 103 -10.53 -6.77 0.14
C ILE A 103 -10.23 -6.55 1.62
N MET A 104 -9.09 -7.02 2.09
CA MET A 104 -8.64 -6.82 3.46
C MET A 104 -7.57 -5.72 3.52
N LEU A 105 -7.72 -4.77 4.43
CA LEU A 105 -6.73 -3.73 4.69
C LEU A 105 -5.91 -4.10 5.93
N ALA A 106 -4.61 -4.23 5.77
CA ALA A 106 -3.67 -4.54 6.83
C ALA A 106 -2.61 -3.45 6.97
N GLY A 107 -2.01 -3.26 8.14
CA GLY A 107 -0.96 -2.24 8.34
C GLY A 107 -0.94 -1.70 9.77
N LEU A 108 0.06 -0.88 10.07
CA LEU A 108 0.24 -0.28 11.40
C LEU A 108 -0.85 0.75 11.74
N GLN A 109 -0.92 1.10 13.02
CA GLN A 109 -1.79 2.18 13.50
C GLN A 109 -1.36 3.52 12.86
N GLY A 110 -2.33 4.32 12.46
CA GLY A 110 -2.06 5.62 11.83
C GLY A 110 -1.73 5.57 10.34
N ALA A 111 -1.50 4.40 9.75
CA ALA A 111 -1.18 4.26 8.31
C ALA A 111 -2.31 4.69 7.37
N GLY A 112 -3.54 4.89 7.86
CA GLY A 112 -4.65 5.40 7.05
C GLY A 112 -5.63 4.35 6.54
N LYS A 113 -5.64 3.13 7.10
CA LYS A 113 -6.54 2.03 6.68
C LYS A 113 -8.01 2.45 6.60
N THR A 114 -8.56 2.99 7.68
CA THR A 114 -9.96 3.44 7.73
C THR A 114 -10.27 4.53 6.69
N THR A 115 -9.32 5.45 6.48
CA THR A 115 -9.44 6.48 5.45
C THR A 115 -9.42 5.88 4.05
N LEU A 116 -8.52 4.93 3.80
CA LEU A 116 -8.44 4.20 2.55
C LEU A 116 -9.72 3.38 2.30
N ALA A 117 -10.23 2.70 3.33
CA ALA A 117 -11.49 1.95 3.25
C ALA A 117 -12.62 2.81 2.66
N GLY A 118 -12.83 4.01 3.22
CA GLY A 118 -13.84 4.93 2.72
C GLY A 118 -13.58 5.44 1.30
N LYS A 119 -12.34 5.83 0.99
CA LYS A 119 -11.98 6.30 -0.35
C LYS A 119 -12.13 5.21 -1.40
N LEU A 120 -11.68 4.00 -1.10
CA LEU A 120 -11.78 2.84 -1.99
C LEU A 120 -13.25 2.45 -2.21
N ALA A 121 -14.05 2.42 -1.15
CA ALA A 121 -15.48 2.13 -1.23
C ALA A 121 -16.20 3.15 -2.13
N ARG A 122 -15.95 4.44 -1.94
CA ARG A 122 -16.51 5.50 -2.80
C ARG A 122 -16.05 5.37 -4.25
N TYR A 123 -14.78 5.08 -4.48
CA TYR A 123 -14.25 4.86 -5.82
C TYR A 123 -14.95 3.70 -6.51
N LEU A 124 -15.11 2.56 -5.83
CA LEU A 124 -15.79 1.38 -6.36
C LEU A 124 -17.27 1.64 -6.62
N ALA A 125 -17.97 2.33 -5.71
CA ALA A 125 -19.36 2.70 -5.91
C ALA A 125 -19.54 3.60 -7.16
N ASN A 126 -18.64 4.56 -7.37
CA ASN A 126 -18.67 5.42 -8.56
C ASN A 126 -18.35 4.67 -9.86
N ASN A 127 -17.75 3.48 -9.77
CA ASN A 127 -17.45 2.59 -10.90
C ASN A 127 -18.49 1.46 -11.07
N GLY A 128 -19.66 1.58 -10.43
CA GLY A 128 -20.78 0.66 -10.62
C GLY A 128 -20.78 -0.58 -9.72
N HIS A 129 -19.92 -0.63 -8.71
CA HIS A 129 -19.92 -1.68 -7.69
C HIS A 129 -20.84 -1.33 -6.51
N THR A 130 -21.18 -2.33 -5.72
CA THR A 130 -22.01 -2.21 -4.50
C THR A 130 -21.17 -2.60 -3.26
N PRO A 131 -20.20 -1.76 -2.85
CA PRO A 131 -19.31 -2.11 -1.75
C PRO A 131 -20.01 -2.05 -0.39
N MET A 132 -19.50 -2.82 0.57
CA MET A 132 -19.83 -2.77 1.98
C MET A 132 -18.53 -2.67 2.80
N LEU A 133 -18.49 -1.78 3.79
CA LEU A 133 -17.40 -1.66 4.75
C LEU A 133 -17.63 -2.59 5.92
N VAL A 134 -16.55 -3.14 6.51
CA VAL A 134 -16.62 -4.06 7.65
C VAL A 134 -15.69 -3.61 8.76
N ALA A 135 -16.24 -3.44 9.97
CA ALA A 135 -15.51 -2.97 11.14
C ALA A 135 -14.88 -4.16 11.89
N CYS A 136 -13.61 -4.47 11.62
CA CYS A 136 -12.84 -5.48 12.34
C CYS A 136 -11.77 -4.88 13.29
N ASP A 137 -11.68 -3.55 13.44
CA ASP A 137 -10.92 -2.90 14.51
C ASP A 137 -11.81 -2.78 15.76
N LEU A 138 -11.87 -3.86 16.55
CA LEU A 138 -12.70 -3.93 17.75
C LEU A 138 -11.96 -3.53 19.03
N GLN A 139 -10.63 -3.47 18.97
CA GLN A 139 -9.80 -3.20 20.15
C GLN A 139 -9.65 -1.70 20.43
N ARG A 140 -9.66 -0.88 19.37
CA ARG A 140 -9.46 0.56 19.51
C ARG A 140 -10.79 1.24 19.86
N PRO A 141 -10.85 1.98 20.99
CA PRO A 141 -12.05 2.73 21.37
C PRO A 141 -12.54 3.63 20.23
N GLY A 142 -13.81 3.56 19.91
CA GLY A 142 -14.43 4.39 18.87
C GLY A 142 -14.09 4.03 17.41
N ALA A 143 -13.32 2.97 17.14
CA ALA A 143 -12.97 2.59 15.77
C ALA A 143 -14.19 2.21 14.93
N VAL A 144 -15.10 1.44 15.51
CA VAL A 144 -16.37 1.07 14.86
C VAL A 144 -17.17 2.33 14.49
N SER A 145 -17.37 3.25 15.44
CA SER A 145 -18.08 4.50 15.20
C SER A 145 -17.37 5.38 14.16
N GLN A 146 -16.03 5.38 14.15
CA GLN A 146 -15.26 6.08 13.15
C GLN A 146 -15.53 5.53 11.73
N LEU A 147 -15.55 4.21 11.57
CA LEU A 147 -15.85 3.60 10.27
C LEU A 147 -17.31 3.85 9.86
N GLN A 148 -18.26 3.86 10.80
CA GLN A 148 -19.65 4.21 10.54
C GLN A 148 -19.79 5.64 10.00
N ILE A 149 -19.10 6.63 10.61
CA ILE A 149 -19.06 8.01 10.11
C ILE A 149 -18.44 8.07 8.69
N VAL A 150 -17.41 7.27 8.42
CA VAL A 150 -16.81 7.17 7.08
C VAL A 150 -17.81 6.59 6.08
N GLY A 151 -18.56 5.55 6.45
CA GLY A 151 -19.62 4.95 5.65
C GLY A 151 -20.72 5.95 5.32
N GLU A 152 -21.23 6.69 6.30
CA GLU A 152 -22.23 7.75 6.10
C GLU A 152 -21.75 8.82 5.12
N ARG A 153 -20.51 9.32 5.28
CA ARG A 153 -19.93 10.34 4.40
C ARG A 153 -19.70 9.86 2.96
N THR A 154 -19.50 8.57 2.78
CA THR A 154 -19.26 7.98 1.46
C THR A 154 -20.51 7.39 0.83
N GLY A 155 -21.61 7.30 1.58
CA GLY A 155 -22.86 6.67 1.14
C GLY A 155 -22.75 5.15 1.03
N VAL A 156 -21.80 4.53 1.76
CA VAL A 156 -21.54 3.08 1.72
C VAL A 156 -21.96 2.45 3.05
N PRO A 157 -22.74 1.36 3.04
CA PRO A 157 -23.17 0.70 4.26
C PRO A 157 -21.97 0.07 5.00
N VAL A 158 -22.08 0.07 6.34
CA VAL A 158 -21.07 -0.51 7.24
C VAL A 158 -21.69 -1.69 7.96
N PHE A 159 -21.02 -2.84 7.88
CA PHE A 159 -21.29 -3.98 8.76
C PHE A 159 -20.42 -3.85 10.00
N ALA A 160 -21.05 -3.80 11.15
CA ALA A 160 -20.39 -3.68 12.45
C ALA A 160 -21.11 -4.58 13.46
N PRO A 161 -20.40 -5.14 14.45
CA PRO A 161 -21.04 -5.85 15.52
C PRO A 161 -21.97 -4.91 16.28
N ASN A 162 -23.20 -5.37 16.58
CA ASN A 162 -24.12 -4.59 17.39
C ASN A 162 -23.61 -4.50 18.83
N PRO A 163 -23.47 -3.30 19.41
CA PRO A 163 -23.20 -3.15 20.83
C PRO A 163 -24.38 -3.80 21.59
N GLY A 164 -24.16 -4.95 22.24
CA GLY A 164 -25.15 -5.61 23.07
C GLY A 164 -25.73 -6.95 22.57
N THR A 165 -25.37 -7.47 21.41
CA THR A 165 -25.86 -8.76 20.90
C THR A 165 -24.89 -9.93 20.99
N SER A 166 -23.67 -9.71 21.45
CA SER A 166 -22.74 -10.82 21.70
C SER A 166 -23.01 -11.45 23.07
N VAL A 167 -23.35 -12.72 23.05
CA VAL A 167 -23.43 -13.55 24.27
C VAL A 167 -22.06 -13.50 24.95
N GLY A 168 -21.96 -12.78 26.07
CA GLY A 168 -20.73 -12.64 26.85
C GLY A 168 -19.96 -11.33 26.70
N ALA A 169 -20.46 -10.35 25.94
CA ALA A 169 -19.80 -9.08 25.76
C ALA A 169 -20.35 -8.02 26.72
N GLY A 170 -19.67 -7.81 27.83
CA GLY A 170 -19.80 -6.59 28.59
C GLY A 170 -19.13 -5.42 27.86
N GLU A 171 -19.72 -4.23 27.88
CA GLU A 171 -18.99 -3.02 27.50
C GLU A 171 -17.71 -2.95 28.34
N SER A 172 -16.55 -2.97 27.72
CA SER A 172 -15.33 -2.66 28.40
C SER A 172 -15.45 -1.22 28.93
N PRO A 173 -15.02 -0.92 30.19
CA PRO A 173 -15.05 0.43 30.73
C PRO A 173 -14.33 1.48 29.87
N LEU A 174 -13.60 1.04 28.86
CA LEU A 174 -12.82 1.87 27.92
C LEU A 174 -13.50 2.03 26.55
N GLY A 175 -14.79 1.67 26.39
CA GLY A 175 -15.50 1.81 25.10
C GLY A 175 -14.98 0.91 23.98
N GLN A 176 -14.34 -0.21 24.34
CA GLN A 176 -13.96 -1.25 23.39
C GLN A 176 -15.18 -2.11 23.05
N THR A 177 -15.34 -2.42 21.75
CA THR A 177 -16.36 -3.37 21.31
C THR A 177 -15.80 -4.78 21.52
N SER A 178 -16.46 -5.60 22.32
CA SER A 178 -16.03 -6.99 22.50
C SER A 178 -16.51 -7.84 21.34
N GLY A 179 -15.68 -8.75 20.88
CA GLY A 179 -16.00 -9.69 19.80
C GLY A 179 -14.74 -10.28 19.18
N ASP A 180 -14.92 -11.33 18.39
CA ASP A 180 -13.87 -11.91 17.56
C ASP A 180 -13.89 -11.24 16.17
N PRO A 181 -12.83 -10.50 15.78
CA PRO A 181 -12.78 -9.87 14.47
C PRO A 181 -12.88 -10.84 13.30
N ALA A 182 -12.40 -12.08 13.44
CA ALA A 182 -12.52 -13.10 12.42
C ALA A 182 -13.97 -13.57 12.24
N GLU A 183 -14.73 -13.66 13.33
CA GLU A 183 -16.15 -13.96 13.29
C GLU A 183 -16.95 -12.83 12.64
N VAL A 184 -16.66 -11.57 12.98
CA VAL A 184 -17.28 -10.39 12.33
C VAL A 184 -17.01 -10.39 10.83
N ALA A 185 -15.77 -10.68 10.43
CA ALA A 185 -15.41 -10.77 9.02
C ALA A 185 -16.20 -11.88 8.31
N ARG A 186 -16.33 -13.05 8.90
CA ARG A 186 -17.08 -14.17 8.33
C ARG A 186 -18.56 -13.84 8.18
N GLN A 187 -19.20 -13.31 9.21
CA GLN A 187 -20.62 -12.91 9.18
C GLN A 187 -20.86 -11.81 8.13
N SER A 188 -19.89 -10.93 7.91
CA SER A 188 -20.01 -9.89 6.91
C SER A 188 -20.14 -10.42 5.49
N ILE A 189 -19.50 -11.55 5.17
CA ILE A 189 -19.61 -12.20 3.86
C ILE A 189 -21.02 -12.73 3.63
N GLU A 190 -21.63 -13.34 4.65
CA GLU A 190 -23.00 -13.82 4.58
C GLU A 190 -23.98 -12.66 4.39
N GLU A 191 -23.79 -11.58 5.15
CA GLU A 191 -24.59 -10.38 5.04
C GLU A 191 -24.44 -9.69 3.66
N ALA A 192 -23.22 -9.63 3.13
CA ALA A 192 -22.97 -9.09 1.79
C ALA A 192 -23.72 -9.88 0.71
N ARG A 193 -23.69 -11.22 0.79
CA ARG A 193 -24.46 -12.09 -0.12
C ARG A 193 -25.96 -11.87 0.01
N ARG A 194 -26.45 -11.77 1.24
CA ARG A 194 -27.89 -11.55 1.53
C ARG A 194 -28.38 -10.21 0.98
N LYS A 195 -27.54 -9.16 1.06
CA LYS A 195 -27.86 -7.79 0.58
C LYS A 195 -27.38 -7.49 -0.83
N VAL A 196 -26.80 -8.48 -1.51
CA VAL A 196 -26.33 -8.37 -2.89
C VAL A 196 -25.21 -7.31 -3.04
N HIS A 197 -24.32 -7.22 -2.06
CA HIS A 197 -23.06 -6.48 -2.19
C HIS A 197 -22.04 -7.32 -2.96
N ASP A 198 -21.40 -6.71 -3.95
CA ASP A 198 -20.40 -7.39 -4.78
C ASP A 198 -18.95 -7.20 -4.31
N VAL A 199 -18.72 -6.26 -3.39
CA VAL A 199 -17.42 -6.02 -2.75
C VAL A 199 -17.57 -5.84 -1.25
N VAL A 200 -16.66 -6.44 -0.50
CA VAL A 200 -16.51 -6.28 0.95
C VAL A 200 -15.13 -5.73 1.24
N ILE A 201 -15.03 -4.62 1.99
CA ILE A 201 -13.77 -4.00 2.39
C ILE A 201 -13.65 -4.11 3.91
N ILE A 202 -12.69 -4.91 4.37
CA ILE A 202 -12.46 -5.20 5.79
C ILE A 202 -11.41 -4.23 6.33
N ASP A 203 -11.83 -3.35 7.25
CA ASP A 203 -10.95 -2.46 7.99
C ASP A 203 -10.48 -3.16 9.27
N THR A 204 -9.19 -3.49 9.34
CA THR A 204 -8.61 -4.24 10.47
C THR A 204 -7.94 -3.31 11.48
N ALA A 205 -7.74 -3.83 12.68
CA ALA A 205 -6.94 -3.16 13.70
C ALA A 205 -5.52 -2.87 13.23
N GLY A 206 -4.90 -1.85 13.80
CA GLY A 206 -3.48 -1.55 13.67
C GLY A 206 -2.90 -1.27 15.05
N ARG A 207 -1.66 -1.70 15.27
CA ARG A 207 -0.90 -1.38 16.47
C ARG A 207 0.29 -0.48 16.12
N LEU A 208 0.89 0.13 17.13
CA LEU A 208 2.05 1.01 16.93
C LEU A 208 3.29 0.29 16.43
N GLY A 209 3.39 -1.01 16.68
CA GLY A 209 4.49 -1.86 16.26
C GLY A 209 3.99 -3.21 15.75
N ILE A 210 4.92 -3.96 15.17
CA ILE A 210 4.69 -5.33 14.72
C ILE A 210 4.86 -6.23 15.95
N ASP A 211 3.77 -6.85 16.38
CA ASP A 211 3.77 -7.86 17.44
C ASP A 211 3.00 -9.12 17.00
N GLU A 212 3.17 -10.20 17.74
CA GLU A 212 2.55 -11.49 17.42
C GLU A 212 1.02 -11.44 17.51
N GLU A 213 0.48 -10.58 18.39
CA GLU A 213 -0.96 -10.42 18.54
C GLU A 213 -1.59 -9.74 17.32
N LEU A 214 -0.96 -8.66 16.79
CA LEU A 214 -1.39 -8.01 15.56
C LEU A 214 -1.36 -8.98 14.38
N MET A 215 -0.25 -9.70 14.24
CA MET A 215 -0.08 -10.66 13.15
C MET A 215 -1.03 -11.85 13.30
N GLY A 216 -1.24 -12.33 14.52
CA GLY A 216 -2.19 -13.39 14.82
C GLY A 216 -3.62 -13.01 14.45
N GLN A 217 -4.05 -11.81 14.83
CA GLN A 217 -5.37 -11.29 14.50
C GLN A 217 -5.56 -11.12 12.99
N ALA A 218 -4.58 -10.54 12.31
CA ALA A 218 -4.64 -10.35 10.85
C ALA A 218 -4.69 -11.70 10.11
N ARG A 219 -3.91 -12.71 10.57
CA ARG A 219 -3.98 -14.08 10.04
C ARG A 219 -5.35 -14.71 10.28
N ALA A 220 -5.91 -14.57 11.48
CA ALA A 220 -7.22 -15.12 11.81
C ALA A 220 -8.33 -14.56 10.90
N ILE A 221 -8.33 -13.24 10.66
CA ILE A 221 -9.26 -12.61 9.72
C ILE A 221 -9.04 -13.15 8.30
N ARG A 222 -7.78 -13.14 7.81
CA ARG A 222 -7.44 -13.66 6.49
C ARG A 222 -7.94 -15.08 6.29
N ASP A 223 -7.66 -15.97 7.23
CA ASP A 223 -7.99 -17.40 7.15
C ASP A 223 -9.51 -17.64 7.25
N ALA A 224 -10.24 -16.75 7.94
CA ALA A 224 -11.69 -16.83 8.07
C ALA A 224 -12.44 -16.47 6.78
N VAL A 225 -11.90 -15.57 5.96
CA VAL A 225 -12.61 -15.02 4.78
C VAL A 225 -11.89 -15.28 3.45
N ASN A 226 -10.64 -15.75 3.46
CA ASN A 226 -9.81 -16.00 2.29
C ASN A 226 -9.90 -14.84 1.26
N PRO A 227 -9.37 -13.65 1.57
CA PRO A 227 -9.57 -12.45 0.77
C PRO A 227 -8.97 -12.58 -0.63
N ASP A 228 -9.65 -12.02 -1.63
CA ASP A 228 -9.16 -11.91 -3.01
C ASP A 228 -7.99 -10.92 -3.10
N GLU A 229 -8.01 -9.88 -2.24
CA GLU A 229 -6.96 -8.87 -2.15
C GLU A 229 -6.64 -8.56 -0.69
N ILE A 230 -5.36 -8.46 -0.39
CA ILE A 230 -4.86 -7.94 0.89
C ILE A 230 -3.99 -6.73 0.57
N PHE A 231 -4.40 -5.54 1.02
CA PHE A 231 -3.62 -4.33 0.86
C PHE A 231 -2.88 -4.00 2.14
N PHE A 232 -1.56 -3.98 2.02
CA PHE A 232 -0.71 -3.44 3.06
C PHE A 232 -0.69 -1.92 2.95
N VAL A 233 -1.31 -1.26 3.94
CA VAL A 233 -1.42 0.20 3.99
C VAL A 233 -0.26 0.75 4.79
N LEU A 234 0.54 1.60 4.15
CA LEU A 234 1.80 2.10 4.66
C LEU A 234 1.80 3.62 4.66
N ASP A 235 2.28 4.22 5.75
CA ASP A 235 2.57 5.65 5.77
C ASP A 235 3.94 5.89 5.13
N ALA A 236 3.97 6.61 4.01
CA ALA A 236 5.21 6.94 3.31
C ALA A 236 6.19 7.81 4.13
N MET A 237 5.73 8.37 5.26
CA MET A 237 6.57 9.22 6.14
C MET A 237 7.44 8.41 7.09
N ILE A 238 7.27 7.08 7.19
CA ILE A 238 8.09 6.23 8.09
C ILE A 238 9.47 5.89 7.51
N GLY A 239 9.79 6.37 6.30
CA GLY A 239 11.11 6.25 5.70
C GLY A 239 11.58 4.81 5.51
N GLN A 240 12.83 4.53 5.90
CA GLN A 240 13.46 3.20 5.70
C GLN A 240 12.80 2.07 6.49
N ASP A 241 12.10 2.37 7.58
CA ASP A 241 11.36 1.38 8.37
C ASP A 241 10.19 0.77 7.58
N ALA A 242 9.77 1.44 6.50
CA ALA A 242 8.76 0.93 5.58
C ALA A 242 9.11 -0.45 5.01
N VAL A 243 10.38 -0.66 4.67
CA VAL A 243 10.86 -1.92 4.06
C VAL A 243 10.77 -3.07 5.05
N SER A 244 11.33 -2.89 6.26
CA SER A 244 11.30 -3.92 7.30
C SER A 244 9.88 -4.24 7.75
N THR A 245 9.01 -3.22 7.83
CA THR A 245 7.58 -3.39 8.13
C THR A 245 6.86 -4.18 7.04
N ALA A 246 7.11 -3.84 5.76
CA ALA A 246 6.53 -4.56 4.64
C ALA A 246 6.99 -6.02 4.58
N GLU A 247 8.28 -6.29 4.83
CA GLU A 247 8.81 -7.65 4.89
C GLU A 247 8.14 -8.48 5.97
N ALA A 248 7.99 -7.94 7.17
CA ALA A 248 7.32 -8.62 8.27
C ALA A 248 5.84 -8.91 7.97
N PHE A 249 5.10 -7.97 7.36
CA PHE A 249 3.72 -8.22 6.95
C PHE A 249 3.62 -9.21 5.80
N ARG A 250 4.55 -9.17 4.83
CA ARG A 250 4.62 -10.16 3.75
C ARG A 250 4.79 -11.58 4.31
N ASP A 251 5.73 -11.75 5.24
CA ASP A 251 6.09 -13.06 5.79
C ASP A 251 5.05 -13.53 6.83
N GLY A 252 4.40 -12.61 7.56
CA GLY A 252 3.42 -12.92 8.59
C GLY A 252 1.99 -13.10 8.10
N VAL A 253 1.53 -12.25 7.22
CA VAL A 253 0.12 -12.21 6.73
C VAL A 253 0.02 -12.48 5.24
N GLY A 254 0.99 -12.03 4.48
CA GLY A 254 0.94 -11.90 3.03
C GLY A 254 0.16 -10.65 2.62
N PHE A 255 0.46 -10.14 1.43
CA PHE A 255 -0.34 -9.10 0.79
C PHE A 255 -0.21 -9.17 -0.73
N THR A 256 -1.22 -8.64 -1.43
CA THR A 256 -1.28 -8.62 -2.89
C THR A 256 -0.88 -7.27 -3.47
N GLY A 257 -0.89 -6.22 -2.65
CA GLY A 257 -0.50 -4.87 -3.03
C GLY A 257 -0.14 -4.00 -1.84
N VAL A 258 0.60 -2.92 -2.10
CA VAL A 258 0.97 -1.88 -1.13
C VAL A 258 0.31 -0.58 -1.54
N VAL A 259 -0.23 0.16 -0.55
CA VAL A 259 -0.92 1.45 -0.75
C VAL A 259 -0.40 2.48 0.25
#